data_c1d73f97295b9f80475a5468f93db6df
#
_entry.id   c1d73f97295b9f80475a5468f93db6df
#
_cell.length_a   1.000
_cell.length_b   1.000
_cell.length_c   1.000
_cell.angle_alpha   90.00
_cell.angle_beta   90.00
_cell.angle_gamma   90.00
#
_symmetry.space_group_name_H-M   'P 1'
#
loop_
_entity.id
_entity.type
_entity.pdbx_description
1 polymer ?
#
loop_
_entity_poly.entity_id
_entity_poly.type
_entity_poly.pdbx_seq_one_letter_code
_entity_poly.pdbx_strand_id
1 'polypeptide(L)'
;MKTGQVEKTSDRQYEVEERRYRTLESASLRLQKEAKGYLDSLRAMTASQMRIAETIDAFYGDSGATDGVSRSYKQAVEDLDAETVKALDGPYRCVPSDLRKYAWDWEKGVEDQKELRVIEW
;
A
#
# COMPACT_ATOMS: atom_id res chain seq x y z
N MET A 1 15.13 -44.13 20.64
CA MET A 1 15.95 -43.54 19.54
C MET A 1 15.17 -43.06 18.32
N LYS A 2 13.89 -43.28 18.21
CA LYS A 2 13.10 -42.81 17.05
C LYS A 2 12.52 -41.40 17.22
N THR A 3 12.58 -40.81 18.37
CA THR A 3 12.04 -39.47 18.67
C THR A 3 12.91 -38.32 18.18
N GLY A 4 14.22 -38.46 18.12
CA GLY A 4 15.12 -37.39 17.68
C GLY A 4 15.07 -37.07 16.18
N GLN A 5 14.63 -37.99 15.32
CA GLN A 5 14.49 -37.76 13.89
C GLN A 5 13.20 -36.99 13.54
N VAL A 6 12.13 -37.19 14.31
CA VAL A 6 10.85 -36.48 14.10
C VAL A 6 10.97 -35.03 14.56
N GLU A 7 11.69 -34.75 15.65
CA GLU A 7 11.96 -33.39 16.12
C GLU A 7 12.82 -32.60 15.14
N LYS A 8 13.89 -33.19 14.59
CA LYS A 8 14.74 -32.55 13.57
C LYS A 8 13.97 -32.20 12.28
N THR A 9 13.04 -33.04 11.87
CA THR A 9 12.20 -32.79 10.68
C THR A 9 11.19 -31.68 10.94
N SER A 10 10.60 -31.65 12.13
CA SER A 10 9.69 -30.60 12.58
C SER A 10 10.40 -29.25 12.71
N ASP A 11 11.62 -29.22 13.24
CA ASP A 11 12.43 -28.01 13.37
C ASP A 11 12.86 -27.44 12.02
N ARG A 12 13.17 -28.29 11.04
CA ARG A 12 13.46 -27.86 9.66
C ARG A 12 12.26 -27.25 8.97
N GLN A 13 11.06 -27.82 9.12
CA GLN A 13 9.84 -27.26 8.58
C GLN A 13 9.53 -25.92 9.25
N TYR A 14 9.71 -25.82 10.55
CA TYR A 14 9.54 -24.56 11.29
C TYR A 14 10.50 -23.48 10.80
N GLU A 15 11.80 -23.81 10.61
CA GLU A 15 12.78 -22.86 10.10
C GLU A 15 12.46 -22.38 8.69
N VAL A 16 11.99 -23.28 7.82
CA VAL A 16 11.56 -22.91 6.45
C VAL A 16 10.35 -21.97 6.47
N GLU A 17 9.35 -22.28 7.30
CA GLU A 17 8.16 -21.44 7.43
C GLU A 17 8.49 -20.09 8.10
N GLU A 18 9.37 -20.07 9.08
CA GLU A 18 9.85 -18.82 9.69
C GLU A 18 10.58 -17.92 8.67
N ARG A 19 11.43 -18.47 7.83
CA ARG A 19 12.09 -17.72 6.74
C ARG A 19 11.10 -17.18 5.73
N ARG A 20 10.11 -17.98 5.34
CA ARG A 20 9.03 -17.55 4.44
C ARG A 20 8.23 -16.41 5.05
N TYR A 21 7.90 -16.52 6.31
CA TYR A 21 7.19 -15.47 7.04
C TYR A 21 7.98 -14.17 7.08
N ARG A 22 9.25 -14.22 7.46
CA ARG A 22 10.12 -13.02 7.50
C ARG A 22 10.29 -12.38 6.12
N THR A 23 10.40 -13.20 5.09
CA THR A 23 10.44 -12.71 3.70
C THR A 23 9.14 -12.02 3.31
N LEU A 24 8.00 -12.62 3.66
CA LEU A 24 6.68 -12.06 3.41
C LEU A 24 6.46 -10.76 4.19
N GLU A 25 6.85 -10.73 5.46
CA GLU A 25 6.77 -9.52 6.29
C GLU A 25 7.60 -8.38 5.71
N SER A 26 8.85 -8.66 5.36
CA SER A 26 9.75 -7.69 4.74
C SER A 26 9.22 -7.18 3.40
N ALA A 27 8.74 -8.07 2.54
CA ALA A 27 8.13 -7.74 1.26
C ALA A 27 6.85 -6.90 1.43
N SER A 28 6.03 -7.23 2.41
CA SER A 28 4.81 -6.52 2.77
C SER A 28 5.09 -5.08 3.23
N LEU A 29 6.05 -4.90 4.14
CA LEU A 29 6.47 -3.58 4.61
C LEU A 29 7.05 -2.73 3.47
N ARG A 30 7.84 -3.35 2.60
CA ARG A 30 8.38 -2.69 1.41
C ARG A 30 7.27 -2.28 0.46
N LEU A 31 6.31 -3.15 0.19
CA LEU A 31 5.15 -2.86 -0.65
C LEU A 31 4.33 -1.69 -0.10
N GLN A 32 4.10 -1.66 1.21
CA GLN A 32 3.40 -0.54 1.87
C GLN A 32 4.14 0.79 1.67
N LYS A 33 5.46 0.77 1.84
CA LYS A 33 6.31 1.95 1.66
C LYS A 33 6.27 2.45 0.21
N GLU A 34 6.41 1.54 -0.75
CA GLU A 34 6.38 1.88 -2.17
C GLU A 34 4.98 2.36 -2.61
N ALA A 35 3.91 1.72 -2.14
CA ALA A 35 2.55 2.14 -2.42
C ALA A 35 2.25 3.54 -1.86
N LYS A 36 2.70 3.82 -0.64
CA LYS A 36 2.60 5.16 -0.05
C LYS A 36 3.37 6.20 -0.86
N GLY A 37 4.62 5.89 -1.24
CA GLY A 37 5.44 6.76 -2.07
C GLY A 37 4.81 7.05 -3.42
N TYR A 38 4.19 6.06 -4.05
CA TYR A 38 3.44 6.21 -5.28
C TYR A 38 2.24 7.16 -5.12
N LEU A 39 1.42 6.98 -4.09
CA LEU A 39 0.28 7.85 -3.79
C LEU A 39 0.72 9.29 -3.51
N ASP A 40 1.77 9.48 -2.75
CA ASP A 40 2.32 10.81 -2.45
C ASP A 40 2.85 11.51 -3.72
N SER A 41 3.52 10.76 -4.60
CA SER A 41 3.99 11.26 -5.89
C SER A 41 2.85 11.63 -6.82
N LEU A 42 1.80 10.83 -6.86
CA LEU A 42 0.62 11.08 -7.66
C LEU A 42 -0.12 12.33 -7.18
N ARG A 43 -0.30 12.50 -5.87
CA ARG A 43 -0.89 13.71 -5.27
C ARG A 43 -0.05 14.96 -5.58
N ALA A 44 1.28 14.85 -5.54
CA ALA A 44 2.16 15.94 -5.91
C ALA A 44 2.03 16.30 -7.39
N MET A 45 1.88 15.31 -8.26
CA MET A 45 1.66 15.51 -9.69
C MET A 45 0.32 16.20 -9.96
N THR A 46 -0.78 15.71 -9.39
CA THR A 46 -2.10 16.30 -9.57
C THR A 46 -2.18 17.74 -9.02
N ALA A 47 -1.54 18.00 -7.87
CA ALA A 47 -1.42 19.35 -7.32
C ALA A 47 -0.65 20.30 -8.25
N SER A 48 0.39 19.80 -8.90
CA SER A 48 1.15 20.59 -9.90
C SER A 48 0.33 20.87 -11.14
N GLN A 49 -0.43 19.91 -11.62
CA GLN A 49 -1.36 20.10 -12.75
C GLN A 49 -2.43 21.15 -12.43
N MET A 50 -2.99 21.11 -11.22
CA MET A 50 -3.96 22.10 -10.78
C MET A 50 -3.35 23.50 -10.74
N ARG A 51 -2.15 23.67 -10.19
CA ARG A 51 -1.46 24.98 -10.19
C ARG A 51 -1.19 25.52 -11.59
N ILE A 52 -0.86 24.65 -12.54
CA ILE A 52 -0.71 25.03 -13.95
C ILE A 52 -2.05 25.52 -14.50
N ALA A 53 -3.13 24.78 -14.27
CA ALA A 53 -4.46 25.13 -14.72
C ALA A 53 -4.94 26.47 -14.14
N GLU A 54 -4.73 26.70 -12.84
CA GLU A 54 -5.04 27.94 -12.15
C GLU A 54 -4.22 29.12 -12.69
N THR A 55 -2.94 28.90 -12.95
CA THR A 55 -2.06 29.94 -13.51
C THR A 55 -2.49 30.31 -14.92
N ILE A 56 -2.84 29.35 -15.76
CA ILE A 56 -3.38 29.61 -17.11
C ILE A 56 -4.70 30.37 -17.02
N ASP A 57 -5.60 29.94 -16.14
CA ASP A 57 -6.89 30.61 -15.96
C ASP A 57 -6.71 32.05 -15.46
N ALA A 58 -5.82 32.30 -14.51
CA ALA A 58 -5.49 33.65 -14.05
C ALA A 58 -4.89 34.53 -15.13
N PHE A 59 -4.04 33.95 -16.00
CA PHE A 59 -3.39 34.68 -17.07
C PHE A 59 -4.34 35.05 -18.23
N TYR A 60 -5.22 34.15 -18.60
CA TYR A 60 -6.17 34.34 -19.71
C TYR A 60 -7.55 34.81 -19.28
N GLY A 61 -7.91 34.63 -18.00
CA GLY A 61 -9.23 34.97 -17.49
C GLY A 61 -9.57 36.47 -17.55
N ASP A 62 -8.58 37.36 -17.43
CA ASP A 62 -8.74 38.81 -17.46
C ASP A 62 -8.74 39.40 -18.87
N SER A 63 -8.29 38.65 -19.88
CA SER A 63 -8.11 39.20 -21.22
C SER A 63 -9.40 39.31 -22.05
N GLY A 64 -10.54 38.83 -21.58
CA GLY A 64 -11.83 38.93 -22.27
C GLY A 64 -11.91 38.26 -23.65
N ALA A 65 -10.82 37.70 -24.10
CA ALA A 65 -10.65 37.18 -25.48
C ALA A 65 -10.82 35.66 -25.52
N THR A 66 -11.38 35.04 -24.49
CA THR A 66 -11.28 33.62 -24.37
C THR A 66 -12.60 32.90 -24.59
N ASP A 67 -12.54 31.99 -25.49
CA ASP A 67 -13.56 31.00 -25.81
C ASP A 67 -13.80 29.95 -24.71
N GLY A 68 -13.52 30.27 -23.48
CA GLY A 68 -13.71 29.35 -22.32
C GLY A 68 -12.71 28.17 -22.27
N VAL A 69 -11.64 28.21 -23.08
CA VAL A 69 -10.65 27.11 -23.15
C VAL A 69 -9.92 26.92 -21.82
N SER A 70 -9.54 28.01 -21.17
CA SER A 70 -8.87 27.92 -19.84
C SER A 70 -9.77 27.35 -18.76
N ARG A 71 -11.05 27.68 -18.77
CA ARG A 71 -12.05 27.07 -17.87
C ARG A 71 -12.26 25.58 -18.18
N SER A 72 -12.38 25.23 -19.45
CA SER A 72 -12.53 23.84 -19.87
C SER A 72 -11.31 23.00 -19.48
N TYR A 73 -10.12 23.56 -19.62
CA TYR A 73 -8.89 22.89 -19.19
C TYR A 73 -8.85 22.71 -17.67
N LYS A 74 -9.17 23.73 -16.90
CA LYS A 74 -9.23 23.65 -15.43
C LYS A 74 -10.26 22.61 -14.97
N GLN A 75 -11.44 22.60 -15.57
CA GLN A 75 -12.48 21.61 -15.28
C GLN A 75 -12.01 20.19 -15.61
N ALA A 76 -11.35 19.99 -16.74
CA ALA A 76 -10.79 18.69 -17.13
C ALA A 76 -9.74 18.19 -16.13
N VAL A 77 -8.89 19.07 -15.63
CA VAL A 77 -7.88 18.75 -14.60
C VAL A 77 -8.54 18.40 -13.27
N GLU A 78 -9.57 19.15 -12.85
CA GLU A 78 -10.35 18.85 -11.64
C GLU A 78 -11.06 17.50 -11.73
N ASP A 79 -11.68 17.21 -12.87
CA ASP A 79 -12.36 15.93 -13.12
C ASP A 79 -11.37 14.76 -13.12
N LEU A 80 -10.20 14.93 -13.74
CA LEU A 80 -9.13 13.93 -13.74
C LEU A 80 -8.61 13.66 -12.32
N ASP A 81 -8.41 14.70 -11.53
CA ASP A 81 -7.97 14.57 -10.13
C ASP A 81 -9.01 13.79 -9.29
N ALA A 82 -10.28 14.15 -9.42
CA ALA A 82 -11.37 13.45 -8.72
C ALA A 82 -11.46 11.97 -9.10
N GLU A 83 -11.37 11.63 -10.37
CA GLU A 83 -11.38 10.23 -10.85
C GLU A 83 -10.13 9.47 -10.41
N THR A 84 -8.98 10.11 -10.41
CA THR A 84 -7.72 9.52 -9.96
C THR A 84 -7.76 9.19 -8.46
N VAL A 85 -8.27 10.10 -7.64
CA VAL A 85 -8.46 9.88 -6.19
C VAL A 85 -9.42 8.71 -5.94
N LYS A 86 -10.55 8.66 -6.64
CA LYS A 86 -11.49 7.54 -6.53
C LYS A 86 -10.88 6.19 -6.91
N ALA A 87 -10.13 6.15 -8.01
CA ALA A 87 -9.55 4.93 -8.54
C ALA A 87 -8.46 4.35 -7.63
N LEU A 88 -7.71 5.19 -6.95
CA LEU A 88 -6.50 4.81 -6.22
C LEU A 88 -6.67 4.77 -4.70
N ASP A 89 -7.50 5.63 -4.13
CA ASP A 89 -7.69 5.72 -2.68
C ASP A 89 -8.34 4.45 -2.09
N GLY A 90 -9.26 3.82 -2.80
CA GLY A 90 -9.92 2.58 -2.39
C GLY A 90 -8.96 1.38 -2.40
N PRO A 91 -8.43 0.97 -3.56
CA PRO A 91 -7.59 -0.24 -3.68
C PRO A 91 -6.29 -0.17 -2.89
N TYR A 92 -5.61 0.98 -2.87
CA TYR A 92 -4.33 1.14 -2.19
C TYR A 92 -4.44 1.35 -0.67
N ARG A 93 -5.58 1.74 -0.15
CA ARG A 93 -5.82 1.78 1.31
C ARG A 93 -6.08 0.40 1.90
N CYS A 94 -6.75 -0.48 1.16
CA CYS A 94 -7.13 -1.81 1.64
C CYS A 94 -5.94 -2.77 1.72
N VAL A 95 -5.03 -2.73 0.74
CA VAL A 95 -3.87 -3.63 0.65
C VAL A 95 -2.97 -3.58 1.90
N PRO A 96 -2.58 -2.41 2.47
CA PRO A 96 -1.73 -2.39 3.65
C PRO A 96 -2.38 -2.90 4.93
N SER A 97 -3.66 -2.67 5.12
CA SER A 97 -4.37 -3.13 6.33
C SER A 97 -4.61 -4.64 6.33
N ASP A 98 -4.92 -5.20 5.18
CA ASP A 98 -5.15 -6.63 5.04
C ASP A 98 -3.85 -7.42 5.25
N LEU A 99 -2.74 -6.96 4.68
CA LEU A 99 -1.43 -7.58 4.88
C LEU A 99 -0.97 -7.52 6.35
N ARG A 100 -1.26 -6.44 7.08
CA ARG A 100 -1.01 -6.36 8.53
C ARG A 100 -1.84 -7.36 9.32
N LYS A 101 -3.08 -7.54 8.96
CA LYS A 101 -3.97 -8.49 9.62
C LYS A 101 -3.45 -9.92 9.44
N TYR A 102 -3.09 -10.30 8.22
CA TYR A 102 -2.51 -11.62 7.95
C TYR A 102 -1.18 -11.84 8.69
N ALA A 103 -0.32 -10.84 8.76
CA ALA A 103 0.92 -10.92 9.51
C ALA A 103 0.65 -11.12 11.01
N TRP A 104 -0.31 -10.41 11.58
CA TRP A 104 -0.67 -10.49 13.00
C TRP A 104 -1.35 -11.81 13.36
N ASP A 105 -2.26 -12.28 12.51
CA ASP A 105 -2.94 -13.59 12.70
C ASP A 105 -1.93 -14.74 12.64
N TRP A 106 -0.90 -14.61 11.81
CA TRP A 106 0.16 -15.61 11.70
C TRP A 106 1.10 -15.60 12.91
N GLU A 107 1.53 -14.42 13.39
CA GLU A 107 2.33 -14.28 14.62
C GLU A 107 1.64 -14.90 15.82
N LYS A 108 0.36 -14.61 15.98
CA LYS A 108 -0.47 -15.17 17.05
C LYS A 108 -0.58 -16.69 16.94
N GLY A 109 -0.78 -17.21 15.74
CA GLY A 109 -0.83 -18.66 15.50
C GLY A 109 0.48 -19.35 15.84
N VAL A 110 1.63 -18.73 15.59
CA VAL A 110 2.95 -19.26 15.96
C VAL A 110 3.20 -19.18 17.45
N GLU A 111 2.74 -18.13 18.10
CA GLU A 111 2.85 -17.95 19.57
C GLU A 111 2.00 -18.97 20.31
N ASP A 112 0.76 -19.17 19.87
CA ASP A 112 -0.14 -20.21 20.39
C ASP A 112 0.45 -21.63 20.23
N GLN A 113 1.12 -21.90 19.11
CA GLN A 113 1.82 -23.17 18.91
C GLN A 113 3.06 -23.33 19.81
N LYS A 114 3.75 -22.26 20.13
CA LYS A 114 4.87 -22.29 21.09
C LYS A 114 4.39 -22.57 22.51
N GLU A 115 3.30 -21.95 22.93
CA GLU A 115 2.69 -22.19 24.24
C GLU A 115 2.18 -23.63 24.38
N LEU A 116 1.53 -24.18 23.37
CA LEU A 116 1.08 -25.57 23.34
C LEU A 116 2.24 -26.56 23.45
N ARG A 117 3.40 -26.26 22.85
CA ARG A 117 4.61 -27.08 22.98
C ARG A 117 5.22 -27.07 24.39
N VAL A 118 5.10 -25.96 25.11
CA VAL A 118 5.59 -25.84 26.48
C VAL A 118 4.70 -26.61 27.46
N ILE A 119 3.42 -26.77 27.17
CA ILE A 119 2.46 -27.51 28.01
C ILE A 119 2.55 -29.02 27.82
N GLU A 120 3.00 -29.53 26.69
CA GLU A 120 3.20 -30.96 26.42
C GLU A 120 4.48 -31.57 27.06
N TRP A 121 5.30 -30.79 27.71
CA TRP A 121 6.47 -31.23 28.48
C TRP A 121 6.21 -31.26 29.96
#